data_0f620eab9d16c141010ff96c193db247
#
_entry.id   0f620eab9d16c141010ff96c193db247
#
_cell.length_a   1.000
_cell.length_b   1.000
_cell.length_c   1.000
_cell.angle_alpha   90.00
_cell.angle_beta   90.00
_cell.angle_gamma   90.00
#
_symmetry.space_group_name_H-M   'P 1'
#
loop_
_entity.id
_entity.type
_entity.pdbx_description
1 polymer ?
#
loop_
_entity_poly.entity_id
_entity_poly.type
_entity_poly.pdbx_seq_one_letter_code
_entity_poly.pdbx_strand_id
1 'polypeptide(L)'
;MWVSGVSNYPLPCSSNFLRRFNGGREVGALGFRADTLETYRANEVESEAAKKKKVVIVGSGWPGLGAAHHLSKQGFDVTLLQATSCSGSLVTGQKNAAAPSSEIGIPGFRCPYHNIFCLIDELGIQPFTKWTKSAQYSPEGVEVETPIFQDLPRLPTPLGALFYPLFPHLPSVDRLTSVPLLSAVIDFDNTDVAWRKYDMMTARELFKQLGCSERLYRNALNPLLLVGLFAPGEQCSSAATLGMLSYFFAHQQDFDVVYCRGVVGEKIFKPWMESIKMNGCRFLENRKVTDFLLDGTTGNILEVVCGNEKFLADSVVLALGISDLQQIIMNSSVLQMREEFLNVLNLRAIDVVTVRLWLDRKVKIPKASNTCSGFNDSMGWAFFDLTLLHDEYKDEPGTVIEADFYHANQFLPLKDEVIVGKVKSYLARCINEFEVAAVVDQVVVRFPKSVTHFFPGSYKYMLRGSTGFSNLFMAGDWIITRHGSWSQEKAYVTGLEAANRVIDYLGEGKFARIIAVEEDEPHVQALRSLGRNINDLRTQSQSTILTFIFFEEKSVSSVHIQ
;
A
#
# COMPACT_ATOMS: atom_id res chain seq x y z
N MET A 1 33.71 12.32 -34.37
CA MET A 1 32.56 13.23 -34.28
C MET A 1 31.30 12.39 -34.33
N TRP A 2 30.78 12.02 -33.18
CA TRP A 2 29.42 11.49 -33.02
C TRP A 2 28.85 12.09 -31.74
N VAL A 3 27.77 12.84 -31.88
CA VAL A 3 27.08 13.55 -30.81
C VAL A 3 26.17 12.55 -30.10
N SER A 4 26.36 12.37 -28.83
CA SER A 4 25.51 11.58 -27.93
C SER A 4 24.22 12.36 -27.66
N GLY A 5 23.11 11.92 -28.26
CA GLY A 5 21.76 12.37 -27.88
C GLY A 5 21.33 11.69 -26.59
N VAL A 6 21.27 12.42 -25.49
CA VAL A 6 20.60 12.02 -24.26
C VAL A 6 19.10 12.15 -24.47
N SER A 7 18.42 11.04 -24.64
CA SER A 7 16.95 10.99 -24.67
C SER A 7 16.41 11.12 -23.24
N ASN A 8 15.94 12.30 -22.90
CA ASN A 8 15.14 12.54 -21.70
C ASN A 8 13.72 12.00 -21.94
N TYR A 9 13.38 10.84 -21.39
CA TYR A 9 11.99 10.40 -21.28
C TYR A 9 11.40 10.99 -20.00
N PRO A 10 10.32 11.80 -20.06
CA PRO A 10 9.65 12.29 -18.87
C PRO A 10 8.85 11.15 -18.22
N LEU A 11 8.86 11.12 -16.89
CA LEU A 11 7.92 10.34 -16.08
C LEU A 11 6.46 10.76 -16.40
N PRO A 12 5.45 9.89 -16.25
CA PRO A 12 4.08 10.13 -16.74
C PRO A 12 3.30 11.28 -16.07
N CYS A 13 3.90 12.08 -15.21
CA CYS A 13 3.32 13.32 -14.65
C CYS A 13 3.76 14.60 -15.37
N SER A 14 4.10 14.55 -16.65
CA SER A 14 4.39 15.79 -17.39
C SER A 14 3.11 16.57 -17.67
N SER A 15 3.24 17.90 -17.71
CA SER A 15 2.23 18.96 -17.82
C SER A 15 1.12 18.81 -18.89
N ASN A 16 1.14 17.78 -19.69
CA ASN A 16 0.12 17.52 -20.72
C ASN A 16 -1.19 16.88 -20.17
N PHE A 17 -1.17 16.29 -18.96
CA PHE A 17 -2.39 15.76 -18.33
C PHE A 17 -3.30 16.88 -17.81
N LEU A 18 -2.75 18.02 -17.41
CA LEU A 18 -3.50 19.16 -16.88
C LEU A 18 -4.20 20.02 -17.97
N ARG A 19 -3.88 19.88 -19.26
CA ARG A 19 -4.51 20.66 -20.34
C ARG A 19 -5.89 20.17 -20.78
N ARG A 20 -6.36 19.01 -20.38
CA ARG A 20 -7.67 18.47 -20.80
C ARG A 20 -8.87 18.90 -19.96
N PHE A 21 -8.69 19.61 -18.85
CA PHE A 21 -9.79 19.98 -17.94
C PHE A 21 -10.04 21.49 -17.75
N ASN A 22 -9.42 22.39 -18.54
CA ASN A 22 -9.73 23.82 -18.51
C ASN A 22 -10.67 24.23 -19.66
N GLY A 23 -11.90 23.76 -19.58
CA GLY A 23 -13.03 24.23 -20.40
C GLY A 23 -14.09 24.87 -19.50
N GLY A 24 -13.81 26.01 -18.90
CA GLY A 24 -14.78 26.79 -18.09
C GLY A 24 -14.80 28.25 -18.55
N ARG A 25 -15.97 28.69 -18.97
CA ARG A 25 -16.33 29.99 -19.54
C ARG A 25 -15.89 31.18 -18.68
N GLU A 26 -15.28 32.17 -19.35
CA GLU A 26 -15.17 33.54 -18.83
C GLU A 26 -16.57 34.16 -18.67
N VAL A 27 -16.84 34.74 -17.51
CA VAL A 27 -17.96 35.64 -17.27
C VAL A 27 -17.36 37.00 -16.85
N GLY A 28 -17.79 38.01 -17.58
CA GLY A 28 -17.22 39.32 -17.64
C GLY A 28 -17.20 40.13 -16.33
N ALA A 29 -16.21 41.00 -16.30
CA ALA A 29 -16.03 42.03 -15.28
C ALA A 29 -17.06 43.15 -15.45
N LEU A 30 -17.80 43.44 -14.36
CA LEU A 30 -18.50 44.70 -14.19
C LEU A 30 -17.80 45.51 -13.11
N GLY A 31 -17.27 46.64 -13.54
CA GLY A 31 -16.59 47.59 -12.66
C GLY A 31 -17.59 48.35 -11.77
N PHE A 32 -17.14 48.62 -10.55
CA PHE A 32 -17.72 49.70 -9.71
C PHE A 32 -16.60 50.63 -9.20
N ARG A 33 -16.92 51.91 -9.29
CA ARG A 33 -16.10 53.09 -8.99
C ARG A 33 -15.75 53.19 -7.51
N ALA A 34 -14.54 53.70 -7.26
CA ALA A 34 -14.14 54.30 -5.99
C ALA A 34 -14.88 55.64 -5.78
N ASP A 35 -15.32 55.85 -4.57
CA ASP A 35 -15.29 57.13 -3.84
C ASP A 35 -15.93 56.95 -2.47
N THR A 36 -15.21 57.12 -1.43
CA THR A 36 -15.35 58.09 -0.35
C THR A 36 -14.46 57.67 0.84
N LEU A 37 -13.45 58.52 1.07
CA LEU A 37 -12.74 58.60 2.34
C LEU A 37 -13.67 59.11 3.45
N GLU A 38 -13.83 58.33 4.51
CA GLU A 38 -14.17 58.88 5.83
C GLU A 38 -13.29 58.24 6.90
N THR A 39 -12.51 59.09 7.52
CA THR A 39 -11.65 58.87 8.63
C THR A 39 -12.44 58.51 9.89
N TYR A 40 -12.42 57.25 10.33
CA TYR A 40 -12.78 56.89 11.68
C TYR A 40 -11.54 56.43 12.46
N ARG A 41 -11.31 57.08 13.60
CA ARG A 41 -10.27 56.84 14.57
C ARG A 41 -10.22 55.32 14.89
N ALA A 42 -9.03 54.75 14.71
CA ALA A 42 -8.69 53.45 15.22
C ALA A 42 -8.80 53.42 16.75
N ASN A 43 -9.82 52.75 17.24
CA ASN A 43 -9.72 52.07 18.52
C ASN A 43 -8.94 50.80 18.25
N GLU A 44 -7.82 50.65 18.90
CA GLU A 44 -7.06 49.41 19.00
C GLU A 44 -7.96 48.36 19.67
N VAL A 45 -8.72 47.65 18.88
CA VAL A 45 -9.15 46.32 19.22
C VAL A 45 -8.01 45.42 18.76
N GLU A 46 -7.19 44.95 19.69
CA GLU A 46 -6.33 43.81 19.47
C GLU A 46 -7.24 42.73 18.86
N SER A 47 -7.12 42.53 17.55
CA SER A 47 -7.71 41.37 16.91
C SER A 47 -7.08 40.15 17.58
N GLU A 48 -7.83 39.42 18.40
CA GLU A 48 -7.47 38.07 18.78
C GLU A 48 -7.13 37.33 17.48
N ALA A 49 -5.84 37.16 17.22
CA ALA A 49 -5.39 36.35 16.11
C ALA A 49 -6.08 34.99 16.29
N ALA A 50 -6.98 34.64 15.39
CA ALA A 50 -7.80 33.43 15.49
C ALA A 50 -6.88 32.26 15.84
N LYS A 51 -7.06 31.68 17.02
CA LYS A 51 -6.18 30.63 17.56
C LYS A 51 -6.21 29.46 16.61
N LYS A 52 -5.06 29.15 15.99
CA LYS A 52 -4.96 28.06 15.03
C LYS A 52 -5.48 26.74 15.63
N LYS A 53 -6.29 26.00 14.88
CA LYS A 53 -6.76 24.69 15.28
C LYS A 53 -5.60 23.69 15.38
N LYS A 54 -5.57 22.94 16.46
CA LYS A 54 -4.52 22.00 16.80
C LYS A 54 -4.83 20.60 16.27
N VAL A 55 -3.97 20.05 15.44
CA VAL A 55 -4.10 18.69 14.94
C VAL A 55 -2.91 17.86 15.41
N VAL A 56 -3.20 16.76 16.08
CA VAL A 56 -2.18 15.79 16.51
C VAL A 56 -2.22 14.59 15.58
N ILE A 57 -1.07 14.27 14.98
CA ILE A 57 -0.90 13.11 14.09
C ILE A 57 0.03 12.12 14.79
N VAL A 58 -0.39 10.85 14.86
CA VAL A 58 0.37 9.77 15.49
C VAL A 58 0.91 8.83 14.42
N GLY A 59 2.23 8.79 14.26
CA GLY A 59 2.92 8.00 13.25
C GLY A 59 3.44 8.83 12.07
N SER A 60 4.70 8.58 11.66
CA SER A 60 5.43 9.33 10.63
C SER A 60 5.73 8.49 9.38
N GLY A 61 4.90 7.50 9.08
CA GLY A 61 4.91 6.77 7.80
C GLY A 61 4.21 7.56 6.68
N TRP A 62 4.05 6.94 5.52
CA TRP A 62 3.36 7.52 4.36
C TRP A 62 2.04 8.22 4.72
N PRO A 63 1.13 7.59 5.53
CA PRO A 63 -0.15 8.23 5.82
C PRO A 63 -0.01 9.43 6.76
N GLY A 64 0.85 9.34 7.79
CA GLY A 64 1.04 10.44 8.73
C GLY A 64 1.72 11.65 8.11
N LEU A 65 2.77 11.41 7.30
CA LEU A 65 3.44 12.47 6.55
C LEU A 65 2.49 13.08 5.50
N GLY A 66 1.64 12.28 4.84
CA GLY A 66 0.64 12.77 3.90
C GLY A 66 -0.37 13.71 4.56
N ALA A 67 -0.90 13.33 5.72
CA ALA A 67 -1.81 14.17 6.49
C ALA A 67 -1.11 15.45 6.98
N ALA A 68 0.11 15.32 7.55
CA ALA A 68 0.88 16.46 8.04
C ALA A 68 1.23 17.45 6.94
N HIS A 69 1.64 16.96 5.77
CA HIS A 69 1.98 17.77 4.60
C HIS A 69 0.82 18.67 4.17
N HIS A 70 -0.36 18.07 4.01
CA HIS A 70 -1.51 18.84 3.57
C HIS A 70 -2.00 19.81 4.66
N LEU A 71 -2.19 19.34 5.89
CA LEU A 71 -2.73 20.15 6.98
C LEU A 71 -1.81 21.33 7.36
N SER A 72 -0.47 21.13 7.39
CA SER A 72 0.47 22.22 7.65
C SER A 72 0.41 23.30 6.55
N LYS A 73 0.25 22.92 5.28
CA LYS A 73 0.01 23.86 4.17
C LYS A 73 -1.29 24.64 4.30
N GLN A 74 -2.32 24.07 4.94
CA GLN A 74 -3.57 24.77 5.22
C GLN A 74 -3.51 25.69 6.43
N GLY A 75 -2.36 25.74 7.13
CA GLY A 75 -2.12 26.67 8.24
C GLY A 75 -2.53 26.16 9.62
N PHE A 76 -2.91 24.90 9.77
CA PHE A 76 -3.18 24.27 11.07
C PHE A 76 -1.94 24.19 11.95
N ASP A 77 -2.11 24.20 13.29
CA ASP A 77 -1.03 23.90 14.27
C ASP A 77 -0.87 22.37 14.36
N VAL A 78 -0.03 21.83 13.47
CA VAL A 78 0.16 20.38 13.35
C VAL A 78 1.31 19.91 14.23
N THR A 79 1.05 18.91 15.07
CA THR A 79 2.06 18.17 15.83
C THR A 79 2.07 16.73 15.41
N LEU A 80 3.20 16.23 14.90
CA LEU A 80 3.40 14.84 14.55
C LEU A 80 4.21 14.14 15.64
N LEU A 81 3.63 13.08 16.22
CA LEU A 81 4.22 12.26 17.29
C LEU A 81 4.78 10.97 16.72
N GLN A 82 6.01 10.66 17.07
CA GLN A 82 6.69 9.44 16.65
C GLN A 82 7.29 8.69 17.83
N ALA A 83 7.06 7.39 17.90
CA ALA A 83 7.49 6.56 19.02
C ALA A 83 9.01 6.35 19.08
N THR A 84 9.72 6.46 17.94
CA THR A 84 11.16 6.22 17.81
C THR A 84 11.92 7.48 17.38
N SER A 85 13.25 7.44 17.40
CA SER A 85 14.10 8.52 16.91
C SER A 85 14.36 8.49 15.38
N CYS A 86 13.75 7.55 14.65
CA CYS A 86 13.93 7.41 13.21
C CYS A 86 12.60 7.64 12.51
N SER A 87 12.58 8.49 11.51
CA SER A 87 11.40 8.79 10.72
C SER A 87 11.15 7.73 9.66
N GLY A 88 9.88 7.37 9.50
CA GLY A 88 9.42 6.29 8.62
C GLY A 88 9.19 4.99 9.39
N SER A 89 7.96 4.50 9.41
CA SER A 89 7.57 3.28 10.12
C SER A 89 8.23 2.00 9.58
N LEU A 90 8.96 2.12 8.48
CA LEU A 90 9.73 1.05 7.86
C LEU A 90 11.18 0.98 8.35
N VAL A 91 11.59 1.89 9.25
CA VAL A 91 12.95 1.98 9.77
C VAL A 91 12.96 1.61 11.25
N THR A 92 12.79 0.33 11.58
CA THR A 92 13.02 -0.18 12.92
C THR A 92 14.29 -1.04 12.92
N GLY A 93 15.44 -0.43 12.69
CA GLY A 93 16.71 -1.11 12.89
C GLY A 93 17.26 -0.75 14.26
N GLN A 94 17.64 -1.73 15.08
CA GLN A 94 18.59 -1.49 16.15
C GLN A 94 19.83 -0.87 15.48
N LYS A 95 20.16 0.37 15.87
CA LYS A 95 21.40 1.02 15.44
C LYS A 95 22.58 0.25 16.04
N ASN A 96 23.10 -0.71 15.31
CA ASN A 96 24.52 -0.98 15.40
C ASN A 96 25.21 0.16 14.64
N ALA A 97 26.15 0.85 15.27
CA ALA A 97 26.77 2.09 14.79
C ALA A 97 27.47 1.97 13.41
N ALA A 98 27.47 0.80 12.79
CA ALA A 98 28.07 0.49 11.50
C ALA A 98 27.05 0.08 10.42
N ALA A 99 25.76 -0.12 10.73
CA ALA A 99 24.77 -0.48 9.74
C ALA A 99 24.02 0.77 9.25
N PRO A 100 23.97 1.02 7.91
CA PRO A 100 23.08 2.02 7.35
C PRO A 100 21.64 1.71 7.76
N SER A 101 20.77 2.74 7.81
CA SER A 101 19.36 2.62 8.14
C SER A 101 18.74 1.44 7.36
N SER A 102 18.15 0.48 8.06
CA SER A 102 17.52 -0.69 7.45
C SER A 102 16.02 -0.44 7.34
N GLU A 103 15.47 -0.68 6.16
CA GLU A 103 14.03 -0.63 5.88
C GLU A 103 13.45 -2.04 5.89
N ILE A 104 12.12 -2.16 5.93
CA ILE A 104 11.43 -3.44 5.74
C ILE A 104 11.42 -3.73 4.24
N GLY A 105 12.48 -4.37 3.75
CA GLY A 105 12.64 -4.73 2.36
C GLY A 105 12.86 -3.56 1.41
N ILE A 106 12.98 -3.87 0.13
CA ILE A 106 13.16 -2.88 -0.94
C ILE A 106 11.79 -2.56 -1.57
N PRO A 107 11.18 -1.41 -1.26
CA PRO A 107 9.85 -1.10 -1.76
C PRO A 107 9.88 -0.75 -3.24
N GLY A 108 9.02 -1.41 -4.02
CA GLY A 108 8.76 -1.05 -5.42
C GLY A 108 7.66 0.01 -5.53
N PHE A 109 7.86 0.99 -6.41
CA PHE A 109 6.86 2.00 -6.75
C PHE A 109 6.31 1.69 -8.14
N ARG A 110 5.01 1.41 -8.20
CA ARG A 110 4.37 0.93 -9.42
C ARG A 110 3.71 2.05 -10.21
N CYS A 111 3.46 1.79 -11.50
CA CYS A 111 2.88 2.78 -12.42
C CYS A 111 1.61 3.47 -11.87
N PRO A 112 0.65 2.79 -11.22
CA PRO A 112 -0.56 3.44 -10.70
C PRO A 112 -0.37 4.27 -9.42
N TYR A 113 0.85 4.48 -8.92
CA TYR A 113 1.11 5.31 -7.74
C TYR A 113 1.13 6.81 -8.08
N HIS A 114 0.04 7.29 -8.70
CA HIS A 114 -0.04 8.65 -9.24
C HIS A 114 0.06 9.74 -8.18
N ASN A 115 -0.50 9.52 -6.98
CA ASN A 115 -0.44 10.51 -5.90
C ASN A 115 0.99 10.63 -5.35
N ILE A 116 1.70 9.50 -5.17
CA ILE A 116 3.11 9.53 -4.75
C ILE A 116 3.99 10.19 -5.83
N PHE A 117 3.82 9.87 -7.11
CA PHE A 117 4.60 10.51 -8.17
C PHE A 117 4.34 12.02 -8.23
N CYS A 118 3.09 12.48 -8.04
CA CYS A 118 2.80 13.91 -7.93
C CYS A 118 3.47 14.56 -6.70
N LEU A 119 3.53 13.87 -5.57
CA LEU A 119 4.27 14.36 -4.41
C LEU A 119 5.78 14.49 -4.71
N ILE A 120 6.38 13.51 -5.37
CA ILE A 120 7.79 13.53 -5.76
C ILE A 120 8.09 14.71 -6.70
N ASP A 121 7.22 14.96 -7.67
CA ASP A 121 7.33 16.11 -8.57
C ASP A 121 7.17 17.44 -7.81
N GLU A 122 6.24 17.51 -6.85
CA GLU A 122 6.05 18.69 -5.99
C GLU A 122 7.29 18.99 -5.13
N LEU A 123 7.92 17.94 -4.61
CA LEU A 123 9.15 18.07 -3.81
C LEU A 123 10.39 18.40 -4.67
N GLY A 124 10.28 18.27 -6.00
CA GLY A 124 11.38 18.52 -6.93
C GLY A 124 12.54 17.53 -6.80
N ILE A 125 12.29 16.31 -6.33
CA ILE A 125 13.31 15.28 -6.11
C ILE A 125 13.23 14.19 -7.20
N GLN A 126 14.32 13.48 -7.43
CA GLN A 126 14.42 12.39 -8.40
C GLN A 126 14.98 11.13 -7.74
N PRO A 127 14.20 10.48 -6.87
CA PRO A 127 14.69 9.36 -6.08
C PRO A 127 14.70 8.02 -6.82
N PHE A 128 14.05 7.91 -7.99
CA PHE A 128 13.75 6.62 -8.63
C PHE A 128 14.75 6.20 -9.69
N THR A 129 14.87 4.89 -9.87
CA THR A 129 15.51 4.24 -11.02
C THR A 129 14.68 4.46 -12.29
N LYS A 130 15.17 3.99 -13.43
CA LYS A 130 14.31 3.72 -14.59
C LYS A 130 13.39 2.53 -14.30
N TRP A 131 12.34 2.34 -15.12
CA TRP A 131 11.51 1.14 -15.11
C TRP A 131 12.37 -0.12 -15.18
N THR A 132 12.07 -1.09 -14.35
CA THR A 132 12.97 -2.22 -14.08
C THR A 132 12.30 -3.54 -14.45
N LYS A 133 13.00 -4.37 -15.23
CA LYS A 133 12.60 -5.75 -15.50
C LYS A 133 12.82 -6.59 -14.27
N SER A 134 11.95 -7.58 -14.05
CA SER A 134 12.07 -8.53 -12.93
C SER A 134 12.05 -9.98 -13.40
N ALA A 135 12.50 -10.87 -12.54
CA ALA A 135 12.37 -12.31 -12.74
C ALA A 135 11.80 -12.99 -11.49
N GLN A 136 11.24 -14.18 -11.69
CA GLN A 136 10.86 -15.08 -10.61
C GLN A 136 11.69 -16.34 -10.72
N TYR A 137 12.24 -16.77 -9.60
CA TYR A 137 13.05 -17.96 -9.49
C TYR A 137 12.37 -19.04 -8.64
N SER A 138 12.62 -20.28 -9.00
CA SER A 138 12.43 -21.46 -8.16
C SER A 138 13.77 -22.18 -7.99
N PRO A 139 13.84 -23.28 -7.21
CA PRO A 139 15.02 -24.13 -7.17
C PRO A 139 15.44 -24.73 -8.52
N GLU A 140 14.53 -24.75 -9.49
CA GLU A 140 14.73 -25.24 -10.86
C GLU A 140 15.25 -24.16 -11.81
N GLY A 141 15.34 -22.90 -11.35
CA GLY A 141 15.81 -21.76 -12.13
C GLY A 141 14.74 -20.68 -12.36
N VAL A 142 14.77 -20.04 -13.54
CA VAL A 142 13.84 -18.94 -13.88
C VAL A 142 12.47 -19.51 -14.26
N GLU A 143 11.43 -19.12 -13.52
CA GLU A 143 10.03 -19.50 -13.78
C GLU A 143 9.27 -18.44 -14.58
N VAL A 144 9.54 -17.16 -14.31
CA VAL A 144 8.89 -16.05 -15.01
C VAL A 144 9.88 -14.93 -15.27
N GLU A 145 9.87 -14.38 -16.47
CA GLU A 145 10.50 -13.09 -16.77
C GLU A 145 9.41 -12.05 -17.08
N THR A 146 9.43 -10.94 -16.35
CA THR A 146 8.47 -9.84 -16.52
C THR A 146 9.16 -8.74 -17.32
N PRO A 147 8.57 -8.31 -18.46
CA PRO A 147 9.08 -7.20 -19.26
C PRO A 147 8.78 -5.85 -18.60
N ILE A 148 9.23 -4.76 -19.22
CA ILE A 148 8.64 -3.44 -19.01
C ILE A 148 7.47 -3.34 -20.00
N PHE A 149 6.26 -3.29 -19.47
CA PHE A 149 5.04 -3.35 -20.29
C PHE A 149 4.83 -2.09 -21.12
N GLN A 150 5.29 -0.93 -20.65
CA GLN A 150 5.22 0.34 -21.38
C GLN A 150 6.01 0.31 -22.70
N ASP A 151 7.04 -0.54 -22.78
CA ASP A 151 7.88 -0.69 -23.99
C ASP A 151 7.22 -1.57 -25.06
N LEU A 152 6.06 -2.17 -24.78
CA LEU A 152 5.40 -3.15 -25.62
C LEU A 152 4.10 -2.59 -26.21
N PRO A 153 3.67 -3.11 -27.39
CA PRO A 153 2.38 -2.73 -27.97
C PRO A 153 1.23 -2.92 -26.99
N ARG A 154 0.32 -1.95 -26.91
CA ARG A 154 -0.82 -2.01 -26.01
C ARG A 154 -1.82 -3.06 -26.47
N LEU A 155 -2.14 -4.02 -25.61
CA LEU A 155 -3.21 -4.99 -25.78
C LEU A 155 -4.39 -4.62 -24.90
N PRO A 156 -5.63 -4.99 -25.28
CA PRO A 156 -6.79 -4.85 -24.40
C PRO A 156 -6.58 -5.59 -23.07
N THR A 157 -6.94 -4.97 -21.97
CA THR A 157 -6.89 -5.59 -20.64
C THR A 157 -7.76 -6.85 -20.56
N PRO A 158 -7.28 -7.98 -20.01
CA PRO A 158 -5.97 -8.20 -19.36
C PRO A 158 -4.95 -8.94 -20.24
N LEU A 159 -5.10 -8.92 -21.56
CA LEU A 159 -4.28 -9.74 -22.47
C LEU A 159 -2.78 -9.47 -22.35
N GLY A 160 -2.38 -8.20 -22.13
CA GLY A 160 -0.97 -7.88 -21.92
C GLY A 160 -0.34 -8.64 -20.76
N ALA A 161 -1.02 -8.68 -19.61
CA ALA A 161 -0.56 -9.40 -18.42
C ALA A 161 -0.47 -10.93 -18.64
N LEU A 162 -1.29 -11.48 -19.54
CA LEU A 162 -1.29 -12.91 -19.85
C LEU A 162 -0.22 -13.32 -20.86
N PHE A 163 0.04 -12.48 -21.87
CA PHE A 163 0.85 -12.89 -23.02
C PHE A 163 2.29 -12.41 -22.95
N TYR A 164 2.56 -11.24 -22.36
CA TYR A 164 3.91 -10.67 -22.38
C TYR A 164 4.92 -11.28 -21.40
N PRO A 165 4.54 -11.72 -20.16
CA PRO A 165 5.48 -12.43 -19.32
C PRO A 165 5.92 -13.75 -19.94
N LEU A 166 7.22 -14.03 -19.89
CA LEU A 166 7.78 -15.29 -20.38
C LEU A 166 7.73 -16.33 -19.26
N PHE A 167 7.17 -17.49 -19.57
CA PHE A 167 7.04 -18.63 -18.64
C PHE A 167 7.79 -19.83 -19.21
N PRO A 168 9.11 -19.99 -18.96
CA PRO A 168 9.90 -21.08 -19.54
C PRO A 168 9.37 -22.48 -19.23
N HIS A 169 8.83 -22.70 -18.02
CA HIS A 169 8.44 -24.02 -17.53
C HIS A 169 6.92 -24.22 -17.40
N LEU A 170 6.09 -23.19 -17.70
CA LEU A 170 4.65 -23.28 -17.59
C LEU A 170 3.98 -23.45 -18.97
N PRO A 171 3.43 -24.63 -19.30
CA PRO A 171 2.74 -24.87 -20.57
C PRO A 171 1.59 -23.90 -20.82
N SER A 172 1.35 -23.57 -22.09
CA SER A 172 0.26 -22.66 -22.48
C SER A 172 -1.13 -23.18 -22.04
N VAL A 173 -1.35 -24.50 -22.02
CA VAL A 173 -2.60 -25.10 -21.57
C VAL A 173 -2.85 -24.79 -20.09
N ASP A 174 -1.84 -24.85 -19.24
CA ASP A 174 -1.96 -24.49 -17.82
C ASP A 174 -2.26 -22.99 -17.66
N ARG A 175 -1.63 -22.13 -18.47
CA ARG A 175 -1.91 -20.68 -18.47
C ARG A 175 -3.35 -20.37 -18.86
N LEU A 176 -3.91 -21.07 -19.83
CA LEU A 176 -5.31 -20.90 -20.26
C LEU A 176 -6.30 -21.24 -19.14
N THR A 177 -5.92 -22.03 -18.15
CA THR A 177 -6.79 -22.31 -16.98
C THR A 177 -7.03 -21.08 -16.10
N SER A 178 -6.27 -19.97 -16.31
CA SER A 178 -6.53 -18.68 -15.63
C SER A 178 -7.69 -17.89 -16.23
N VAL A 179 -8.21 -18.26 -17.39
CA VAL A 179 -9.27 -17.48 -18.07
C VAL A 179 -10.53 -17.29 -17.20
N PRO A 180 -11.05 -18.30 -16.47
CA PRO A 180 -12.17 -18.07 -15.56
C PRO A 180 -11.82 -17.12 -14.39
N LEU A 181 -10.57 -17.08 -13.95
CA LEU A 181 -10.12 -16.13 -12.91
C LEU A 181 -10.30 -14.68 -13.36
N LEU A 182 -10.10 -14.40 -14.66
CA LEU A 182 -10.29 -13.05 -15.19
C LEU A 182 -11.72 -12.54 -14.98
N SER A 183 -12.72 -13.41 -15.05
CA SER A 183 -14.11 -13.02 -14.78
C SER A 183 -14.31 -12.56 -13.34
N ALA A 184 -13.66 -13.21 -12.37
CA ALA A 184 -13.70 -12.81 -10.97
C ALA A 184 -12.93 -11.50 -10.71
N VAL A 185 -11.78 -11.29 -11.38
CA VAL A 185 -11.02 -10.04 -11.32
C VAL A 185 -11.83 -8.88 -11.91
N ILE A 186 -12.50 -9.09 -13.04
CA ILE A 186 -13.37 -8.09 -13.68
C ILE A 186 -14.59 -7.77 -12.80
N ASP A 187 -15.22 -8.78 -12.18
CA ASP A 187 -16.37 -8.61 -11.29
C ASP A 187 -16.02 -7.84 -10.00
N PHE A 188 -14.78 -7.93 -9.55
CA PHE A 188 -14.31 -7.28 -8.32
C PHE A 188 -14.11 -5.78 -8.52
N ASP A 189 -15.00 -4.97 -7.94
CA ASP A 189 -15.02 -3.51 -8.08
C ASP A 189 -14.55 -2.76 -6.82
N ASN A 190 -13.89 -3.45 -5.90
CA ASN A 190 -13.38 -2.91 -4.63
C ASN A 190 -14.45 -2.25 -3.74
N THR A 191 -15.73 -2.61 -3.90
CA THR A 191 -16.82 -2.19 -3.02
C THR A 191 -16.95 -3.09 -1.78
N ASP A 192 -17.64 -2.62 -0.74
CA ASP A 192 -17.96 -3.44 0.44
C ASP A 192 -18.70 -4.74 0.08
N VAL A 193 -19.53 -4.70 -0.95
CA VAL A 193 -20.29 -5.87 -1.44
C VAL A 193 -19.33 -6.90 -2.04
N ALA A 194 -18.39 -6.46 -2.88
CA ALA A 194 -17.39 -7.32 -3.48
C ALA A 194 -16.47 -7.93 -2.40
N TRP A 195 -16.03 -7.12 -1.43
CA TRP A 195 -15.22 -7.60 -0.32
C TRP A 195 -15.95 -8.68 0.49
N ARG A 196 -17.18 -8.43 0.93
CA ARG A 196 -17.98 -9.39 1.71
C ARG A 196 -18.25 -10.69 0.94
N LYS A 197 -18.40 -10.61 -0.38
CA LYS A 197 -18.64 -11.78 -1.25
C LYS A 197 -17.46 -12.75 -1.24
N TYR A 198 -16.23 -12.23 -1.23
CA TYR A 198 -15.02 -13.03 -1.45
C TYR A 198 -14.12 -13.16 -0.19
N ASP A 199 -14.32 -12.37 0.87
CA ASP A 199 -13.38 -12.29 2.00
C ASP A 199 -13.29 -13.58 2.83
N MET A 200 -14.40 -14.34 2.96
CA MET A 200 -14.43 -15.55 3.80
C MET A 200 -13.76 -16.77 3.17
N MET A 201 -13.41 -16.70 1.89
CA MET A 201 -12.78 -17.77 1.14
C MET A 201 -11.27 -17.54 1.02
N THR A 202 -10.48 -18.61 1.04
CA THR A 202 -9.04 -18.50 0.74
C THR A 202 -8.80 -18.29 -0.75
N ALA A 203 -7.70 -17.62 -1.11
CA ALA A 203 -7.30 -17.49 -2.51
C ALA A 203 -7.12 -18.85 -3.18
N ARG A 204 -6.58 -19.84 -2.46
CA ARG A 204 -6.42 -21.20 -2.94
C ARG A 204 -7.73 -21.85 -3.31
N GLU A 205 -8.77 -21.70 -2.49
CA GLU A 205 -10.12 -22.20 -2.77
C GLU A 205 -10.74 -21.52 -3.99
N LEU A 206 -10.61 -20.19 -4.08
CA LEU A 206 -11.08 -19.43 -5.25
C LEU A 206 -10.44 -19.95 -6.54
N PHE A 207 -9.13 -20.12 -6.57
CA PHE A 207 -8.42 -20.61 -7.76
C PHE A 207 -8.85 -22.02 -8.15
N LYS A 208 -9.05 -22.91 -7.17
CA LYS A 208 -9.62 -24.26 -7.43
C LYS A 208 -11.02 -24.21 -8.00
N GLN A 209 -11.90 -23.39 -7.43
CA GLN A 209 -13.29 -23.24 -7.90
C GLN A 209 -13.35 -22.68 -9.34
N LEU A 210 -12.39 -21.83 -9.70
CA LEU A 210 -12.28 -21.25 -11.05
C LEU A 210 -11.50 -22.15 -12.03
N GLY A 211 -11.08 -23.33 -11.60
CA GLY A 211 -10.44 -24.32 -12.47
C GLY A 211 -8.98 -24.04 -12.80
N CYS A 212 -8.31 -23.17 -12.06
CA CYS A 212 -6.87 -22.95 -12.22
C CYS A 212 -6.09 -24.25 -11.96
N SER A 213 -5.18 -24.62 -12.88
CA SER A 213 -4.38 -25.84 -12.73
C SER A 213 -3.43 -25.75 -11.54
N GLU A 214 -3.07 -26.92 -10.99
CA GLU A 214 -2.12 -27.00 -9.88
C GLU A 214 -0.75 -26.45 -10.26
N ARG A 215 -0.31 -26.66 -11.51
CA ARG A 215 0.96 -26.12 -12.01
C ARG A 215 0.93 -24.59 -12.11
N LEU A 216 -0.16 -24.02 -12.66
CA LEU A 216 -0.35 -22.55 -12.68
C LEU A 216 -0.33 -21.97 -11.27
N TYR A 217 -1.02 -22.63 -10.33
CA TYR A 217 -1.02 -22.18 -8.94
C TYR A 217 0.38 -22.15 -8.35
N ARG A 218 1.12 -23.25 -8.43
CA ARG A 218 2.45 -23.38 -7.81
C ARG A 218 3.49 -22.48 -8.45
N ASN A 219 3.49 -22.36 -9.79
CA ASN A 219 4.57 -21.68 -10.51
C ASN A 219 4.30 -20.20 -10.77
N ALA A 220 3.06 -19.72 -10.63
CA ALA A 220 2.74 -18.33 -10.91
C ALA A 220 1.87 -17.66 -9.82
N LEU A 221 0.70 -18.23 -9.46
CA LEU A 221 -0.25 -17.55 -8.61
C LEU A 221 0.20 -17.49 -7.15
N ASN A 222 0.61 -18.62 -6.55
CA ASN A 222 1.08 -18.64 -5.17
C ASN A 222 2.36 -17.81 -4.95
N PRO A 223 3.39 -17.88 -5.83
CA PRO A 223 4.53 -16.98 -5.76
C PRO A 223 4.16 -15.49 -5.75
N LEU A 224 3.19 -15.10 -6.61
CA LEU A 224 2.70 -13.73 -6.64
C LEU A 224 2.06 -13.32 -5.30
N LEU A 225 1.30 -14.22 -4.65
CA LEU A 225 0.71 -13.95 -3.33
C LEU A 225 1.77 -13.87 -2.23
N LEU A 226 2.77 -14.75 -2.24
CA LEU A 226 3.85 -14.78 -1.26
C LEU A 226 4.66 -13.47 -1.21
N VAL A 227 4.76 -12.75 -2.32
CA VAL A 227 5.47 -11.45 -2.37
C VAL A 227 4.55 -10.24 -2.48
N GLY A 228 3.29 -10.42 -2.89
CA GLY A 228 2.31 -9.34 -3.05
C GLY A 228 1.37 -9.17 -1.86
N LEU A 229 1.04 -10.26 -1.15
CA LEU A 229 0.24 -10.27 0.08
C LEU A 229 0.98 -10.92 1.25
N PHE A 230 2.23 -11.31 1.05
CA PHE A 230 3.17 -11.83 2.05
C PHE A 230 2.74 -13.13 2.74
N ALA A 231 1.79 -13.87 2.17
CA ALA A 231 1.32 -15.15 2.71
C ALA A 231 0.92 -16.10 1.58
N PRO A 232 0.93 -17.42 1.82
CA PRO A 232 0.51 -18.40 0.82
C PRO A 232 -1.01 -18.29 0.55
N GLY A 233 -1.43 -18.77 -0.62
CA GLY A 233 -2.84 -18.68 -1.05
C GLY A 233 -3.84 -19.34 -0.10
N GLU A 234 -3.40 -20.31 0.70
CA GLU A 234 -4.18 -20.95 1.76
C GLU A 234 -4.48 -20.03 2.94
N GLN A 235 -3.73 -18.93 3.08
CA GLN A 235 -3.83 -17.98 4.18
C GLN A 235 -4.23 -16.57 3.72
N CYS A 236 -4.35 -16.33 2.42
CA CYS A 236 -4.81 -15.06 1.86
C CYS A 236 -6.32 -15.07 1.63
N SER A 237 -6.99 -13.97 1.97
CA SER A 237 -8.37 -13.70 1.58
C SER A 237 -8.50 -13.60 0.06
N SER A 238 -9.53 -14.22 -0.52
CA SER A 238 -9.84 -14.06 -1.94
C SER A 238 -10.17 -12.62 -2.31
N ALA A 239 -10.81 -11.86 -1.42
CA ALA A 239 -11.10 -10.45 -1.66
C ALA A 239 -9.81 -9.61 -1.77
N ALA A 240 -8.86 -9.79 -0.85
CA ALA A 240 -7.56 -9.12 -0.90
C ALA A 240 -6.77 -9.53 -2.16
N THR A 241 -6.84 -10.80 -2.54
CA THR A 241 -6.21 -11.33 -3.76
C THR A 241 -6.80 -10.70 -5.02
N LEU A 242 -8.12 -10.67 -5.14
CA LEU A 242 -8.79 -10.05 -6.29
C LEU A 242 -8.55 -8.54 -6.33
N GLY A 243 -8.55 -7.87 -5.17
CA GLY A 243 -8.21 -6.45 -5.08
C GLY A 243 -6.79 -6.15 -5.55
N MET A 244 -5.81 -6.99 -5.19
CA MET A 244 -4.44 -6.88 -5.67
C MET A 244 -4.36 -7.11 -7.19
N LEU A 245 -4.98 -8.18 -7.70
CA LEU A 245 -4.98 -8.49 -9.12
C LEU A 245 -5.69 -7.40 -9.93
N SER A 246 -6.85 -6.93 -9.48
CA SER A 246 -7.59 -5.85 -10.13
C SER A 246 -6.78 -4.56 -10.17
N TYR A 247 -6.07 -4.20 -9.10
CA TYR A 247 -5.32 -2.94 -9.01
C TYR A 247 -4.02 -2.94 -9.82
N PHE A 248 -3.26 -4.05 -9.80
CA PHE A 248 -1.96 -4.11 -10.48
C PHE A 248 -2.03 -4.68 -11.91
N PHE A 249 -3.18 -5.13 -12.36
CA PHE A 249 -3.39 -5.66 -13.71
C PHE A 249 -4.59 -5.02 -14.42
N ALA A 250 -5.10 -3.89 -13.89
CA ALA A 250 -6.21 -3.15 -14.51
C ALA A 250 -5.82 -2.57 -15.88
N HIS A 251 -4.57 -2.11 -16.02
CA HIS A 251 -4.01 -1.66 -17.28
C HIS A 251 -2.68 -2.39 -17.53
N GLN A 252 -2.27 -2.46 -18.79
CA GLN A 252 -1.08 -3.22 -19.17
C GLN A 252 0.18 -2.78 -18.41
N GLN A 253 0.36 -1.47 -18.20
CA GLN A 253 1.54 -0.89 -17.56
C GLN A 253 1.52 -0.90 -16.02
N ASP A 254 0.41 -1.27 -15.40
CA ASP A 254 0.24 -1.12 -13.94
C ASP A 254 1.22 -1.99 -13.13
N PHE A 255 1.72 -3.05 -13.73
CA PHE A 255 2.72 -3.91 -13.10
C PHE A 255 4.15 -3.37 -13.21
N ASP A 256 4.41 -2.38 -14.07
CA ASP A 256 5.72 -1.75 -14.18
C ASP A 256 6.16 -1.12 -12.86
N VAL A 257 7.45 -1.23 -12.53
CA VAL A 257 8.00 -0.85 -11.24
C VAL A 257 9.29 -0.07 -11.38
N VAL A 258 9.43 0.96 -10.56
CA VAL A 258 10.69 1.66 -10.28
C VAL A 258 11.07 1.42 -8.82
N TYR A 259 12.35 1.53 -8.50
CA TYR A 259 12.87 1.41 -7.14
C TYR A 259 13.50 2.73 -6.71
N CYS A 260 13.56 2.97 -5.40
CA CYS A 260 14.33 4.09 -4.87
C CYS A 260 15.82 3.85 -5.11
N ARG A 261 16.56 4.90 -5.49
CA ARG A 261 18.01 4.84 -5.72
C ARG A 261 18.81 4.93 -4.43
N GLY A 262 18.27 4.44 -3.36
CA GLY A 262 18.79 4.40 -1.99
C GLY A 262 17.66 4.21 -1.01
N VAL A 263 17.95 4.31 0.27
CA VAL A 263 16.97 4.16 1.35
C VAL A 263 15.87 5.21 1.22
N VAL A 264 14.59 4.79 1.22
CA VAL A 264 13.42 5.69 1.06
C VAL A 264 13.39 6.77 2.14
N GLY A 265 13.79 6.39 3.37
CA GLY A 265 13.91 7.33 4.48
C GLY A 265 14.81 8.53 4.17
N GLU A 266 15.95 8.31 3.49
CA GLU A 266 16.88 9.38 3.14
C GLU A 266 16.50 10.11 1.84
N LYS A 267 16.06 9.35 0.82
CA LYS A 267 15.82 9.90 -0.52
C LYS A 267 14.46 10.58 -0.67
N ILE A 268 13.45 10.17 0.13
CA ILE A 268 12.07 10.68 0.01
C ILE A 268 11.60 11.30 1.35
N PHE A 269 11.65 10.57 2.46
CA PHE A 269 11.03 11.04 3.70
C PHE A 269 11.78 12.24 4.29
N LYS A 270 13.09 12.25 4.27
CA LYS A 270 13.89 13.36 4.82
C LYS A 270 13.61 14.69 4.11
N PRO A 271 13.74 14.83 2.77
CA PRO A 271 13.38 16.08 2.09
C PRO A 271 11.88 16.43 2.25
N TRP A 272 11.02 15.45 2.32
CA TRP A 272 9.59 15.69 2.55
C TRP A 272 9.32 16.23 3.96
N MET A 273 9.93 15.66 4.99
CA MET A 273 9.81 16.17 6.36
C MET A 273 10.38 17.58 6.52
N GLU A 274 11.48 17.90 5.83
CA GLU A 274 12.04 19.26 5.80
C GLU A 274 11.01 20.24 5.23
N SER A 275 10.35 19.90 4.13
CA SER A 275 9.25 20.68 3.55
C SER A 275 8.07 20.85 4.53
N ILE A 276 7.67 19.79 5.23
CA ILE A 276 6.58 19.84 6.21
C ILE A 276 6.96 20.72 7.42
N LYS A 277 8.21 20.65 7.90
CA LYS A 277 8.72 21.51 8.98
C LYS A 277 8.75 22.97 8.58
N MET A 278 9.12 23.29 7.34
CA MET A 278 9.07 24.67 6.82
C MET A 278 7.65 25.25 6.83
N ASN A 279 6.63 24.42 6.70
CA ASN A 279 5.22 24.82 6.83
C ASN A 279 4.74 24.90 8.29
N GLY A 280 5.64 24.79 9.28
CA GLY A 280 5.35 24.99 10.70
C GLY A 280 4.90 23.75 11.47
N CYS A 281 4.95 22.54 10.87
CA CYS A 281 4.65 21.32 11.61
C CYS A 281 5.74 20.98 12.62
N ARG A 282 5.35 20.61 13.84
CA ARG A 282 6.24 20.16 14.90
C ARG A 282 6.40 18.64 14.85
N PHE A 283 7.63 18.15 14.64
CA PHE A 283 7.97 16.74 14.73
C PHE A 283 8.54 16.43 16.11
N LEU A 284 7.90 15.53 16.84
CA LEU A 284 8.33 15.12 18.18
C LEU A 284 8.66 13.62 18.19
N GLU A 285 9.95 13.36 18.20
CA GLU A 285 10.49 11.99 18.26
C GLU A 285 10.49 11.45 19.70
N ASN A 286 10.53 10.11 19.83
CA ASN A 286 10.50 9.41 21.11
C ASN A 286 9.24 9.75 21.95
N ARG A 287 8.12 9.97 21.28
CA ARG A 287 6.79 10.24 21.88
C ARG A 287 5.85 9.10 21.55
N LYS A 288 5.97 8.01 22.32
CA LYS A 288 5.08 6.85 22.18
C LYS A 288 3.75 7.19 22.84
N VAL A 289 2.69 7.23 22.03
CA VAL A 289 1.32 7.42 22.53
C VAL A 289 0.90 6.20 23.34
N THR A 290 0.34 6.44 24.52
CA THR A 290 -0.10 5.40 25.45
C THR A 290 -1.58 5.42 25.75
N ASP A 291 -2.22 6.61 25.71
CA ASP A 291 -3.63 6.78 26.02
C ASP A 291 -4.20 8.09 25.46
N PHE A 292 -5.48 8.33 25.69
CA PHE A 292 -6.21 9.53 25.30
C PHE A 292 -7.06 10.02 26.47
N LEU A 293 -7.36 11.32 26.50
CA LEU A 293 -8.33 11.90 27.43
C LEU A 293 -9.51 12.48 26.63
N LEU A 294 -10.71 12.28 27.14
CA LEU A 294 -11.92 12.78 26.55
C LEU A 294 -12.33 14.12 27.16
N ASP A 295 -12.93 14.98 26.36
CA ASP A 295 -13.75 16.07 26.81
C ASP A 295 -15.05 15.50 27.44
N GLY A 296 -15.26 15.79 28.72
CA GLY A 296 -16.40 15.26 29.48
C GLY A 296 -17.78 15.73 28.99
N THR A 297 -17.82 16.79 28.15
CA THR A 297 -19.04 17.38 27.63
C THR A 297 -19.40 16.82 26.25
N THR A 298 -18.40 16.77 25.36
CA THR A 298 -18.60 16.39 23.96
C THR A 298 -18.31 14.92 23.69
N GLY A 299 -17.52 14.24 24.54
CA GLY A 299 -17.03 12.89 24.32
C GLY A 299 -15.95 12.78 23.25
N ASN A 300 -15.42 13.90 22.77
CA ASN A 300 -14.33 13.96 21.81
C ASN A 300 -12.98 13.76 22.48
N ILE A 301 -11.97 13.37 21.70
CA ILE A 301 -10.58 13.35 22.19
C ILE A 301 -10.13 14.80 22.46
N LEU A 302 -9.75 15.07 23.69
CA LEU A 302 -9.23 16.37 24.14
C LEU A 302 -7.70 16.40 24.14
N GLU A 303 -7.07 15.31 24.62
CA GLU A 303 -5.63 15.21 24.74
C GLU A 303 -5.12 13.84 24.29
N VAL A 304 -3.96 13.84 23.66
CA VAL A 304 -3.16 12.65 23.35
C VAL A 304 -2.07 12.51 24.39
N VAL A 305 -1.94 11.33 25.01
CA VAL A 305 -1.04 11.09 26.15
C VAL A 305 0.20 10.30 25.70
N CYS A 306 1.39 10.82 26.02
CA CYS A 306 2.68 10.17 25.80
C CYS A 306 3.45 10.11 27.13
N GLY A 307 3.24 9.07 27.91
CA GLY A 307 3.80 8.97 29.26
C GLY A 307 3.28 10.12 30.15
N ASN A 308 4.17 11.04 30.55
CA ASN A 308 3.80 12.20 31.37
C ASN A 308 3.43 13.46 30.54
N GLU A 309 3.66 13.44 29.24
CA GLU A 309 3.34 14.56 28.36
C GLU A 309 1.93 14.41 27.79
N LYS A 310 1.23 15.55 27.63
CA LYS A 310 -0.12 15.63 27.09
C LYS A 310 -0.18 16.67 25.98
N PHE A 311 -0.79 16.32 24.89
CA PHE A 311 -0.93 17.16 23.71
C PHE A 311 -2.41 17.45 23.45
N LEU A 312 -2.82 18.70 23.67
CA LEU A 312 -4.16 19.17 23.35
C LEU A 312 -4.41 19.07 21.84
N ALA A 313 -5.57 18.57 21.45
CA ALA A 313 -5.96 18.39 20.07
C ALA A 313 -7.43 18.76 19.83
N ASP A 314 -7.68 19.61 18.84
CA ASP A 314 -9.03 19.80 18.28
C ASP A 314 -9.40 18.58 17.39
N SER A 315 -8.41 17.95 16.75
CA SER A 315 -8.58 16.73 15.97
C SER A 315 -7.31 15.85 16.03
N VAL A 316 -7.50 14.52 15.89
CA VAL A 316 -6.43 13.52 15.95
C VAL A 316 -6.47 12.62 14.73
N VAL A 317 -5.30 12.30 14.16
CA VAL A 317 -5.12 11.29 13.12
C VAL A 317 -4.22 10.18 13.64
N LEU A 318 -4.72 8.93 13.65
CA LEU A 318 -3.91 7.73 13.93
C LEU A 318 -3.44 7.13 12.60
N ALA A 319 -2.16 7.29 12.32
CA ALA A 319 -1.49 6.83 11.10
C ALA A 319 -0.53 5.68 11.40
N LEU A 320 -1.08 4.58 11.93
CA LEU A 320 -0.35 3.47 12.54
C LEU A 320 -0.59 2.15 11.81
N GLY A 321 0.42 1.29 11.83
CA GLY A 321 0.28 -0.12 11.51
C GLY A 321 -0.58 -0.87 12.55
N ILE A 322 -1.06 -2.05 12.17
CA ILE A 322 -1.99 -2.84 13.01
C ILE A 322 -1.39 -3.14 14.39
N SER A 323 -0.14 -3.60 14.44
CA SER A 323 0.50 -4.01 15.69
C SER A 323 0.69 -2.86 16.67
N ASP A 324 1.07 -1.67 16.18
CA ASP A 324 1.24 -0.49 17.02
C ASP A 324 -0.10 0.01 17.56
N LEU A 325 -1.13 0.01 16.70
CA LEU A 325 -2.48 0.38 17.13
C LEU A 325 -3.03 -0.61 18.17
N GLN A 326 -2.82 -1.92 17.98
CA GLN A 326 -3.21 -2.94 18.96
C GLN A 326 -2.58 -2.68 20.33
N GLN A 327 -1.30 -2.29 20.37
CA GLN A 327 -0.64 -1.93 21.64
C GLN A 327 -1.29 -0.73 22.32
N ILE A 328 -1.67 0.30 21.56
CA ILE A 328 -2.37 1.47 22.12
C ILE A 328 -3.75 1.07 22.62
N ILE A 329 -4.52 0.29 21.85
CA ILE A 329 -5.85 -0.19 22.25
C ILE A 329 -5.79 -0.97 23.56
N MET A 330 -4.81 -1.87 23.72
CA MET A 330 -4.65 -2.67 24.95
C MET A 330 -4.36 -1.81 26.19
N ASN A 331 -3.77 -0.63 26.01
CA ASN A 331 -3.41 0.27 27.12
C ASN A 331 -4.44 1.40 27.33
N SER A 332 -5.27 1.73 26.34
CA SER A 332 -6.19 2.85 26.38
C SER A 332 -7.60 2.42 26.73
N SER A 333 -8.07 2.79 27.93
CA SER A 333 -9.47 2.59 28.32
C SER A 333 -10.44 3.34 27.41
N VAL A 334 -10.02 4.48 26.87
CA VAL A 334 -10.83 5.30 25.95
C VAL A 334 -11.11 4.57 24.64
N LEU A 335 -10.08 3.99 24.00
CA LEU A 335 -10.29 3.24 22.77
C LEU A 335 -11.08 1.95 23.00
N GLN A 336 -10.87 1.27 24.15
CA GLN A 336 -11.62 0.06 24.52
C GLN A 336 -13.12 0.29 24.73
N MET A 337 -13.56 1.52 24.91
CA MET A 337 -15.00 1.85 25.00
C MET A 337 -15.73 1.67 23.66
N ARG A 338 -15.02 1.49 22.54
CA ARG A 338 -15.59 1.35 21.21
C ARG A 338 -15.30 -0.03 20.63
N GLU A 339 -16.35 -0.75 20.26
CA GLU A 339 -16.28 -2.10 19.70
C GLU A 339 -15.40 -2.15 18.43
N GLU A 340 -15.44 -1.10 17.60
CA GLU A 340 -14.64 -1.02 16.39
C GLU A 340 -13.13 -1.14 16.67
N PHE A 341 -12.62 -0.55 17.77
CA PHE A 341 -11.22 -0.69 18.17
C PHE A 341 -10.93 -2.06 18.78
N LEU A 342 -11.86 -2.64 19.55
CA LEU A 342 -11.70 -4.01 20.05
C LEU A 342 -11.64 -5.02 18.91
N ASN A 343 -12.36 -4.79 17.82
CA ASN A 343 -12.32 -5.61 16.62
C ASN A 343 -10.92 -5.66 15.99
N VAL A 344 -10.14 -4.56 16.04
CA VAL A 344 -8.75 -4.51 15.54
C VAL A 344 -7.85 -5.54 16.21
N LEU A 345 -8.13 -5.92 17.46
CA LEU A 345 -7.35 -6.93 18.19
C LEU A 345 -7.42 -8.33 17.54
N ASN A 346 -8.38 -8.58 16.67
CA ASN A 346 -8.51 -9.81 15.89
C ASN A 346 -7.68 -9.80 14.59
N LEU A 347 -7.17 -8.64 14.17
CA LEU A 347 -6.30 -8.55 13.00
C LEU A 347 -4.93 -9.15 13.29
N ARG A 348 -4.21 -9.50 12.22
CA ARG A 348 -2.90 -10.14 12.30
C ARG A 348 -1.89 -9.37 11.46
N ALA A 349 -0.64 -9.51 11.82
CA ALA A 349 0.48 -9.00 11.04
C ALA A 349 1.51 -10.13 10.81
N ILE A 350 2.29 -9.98 9.76
CA ILE A 350 3.26 -10.95 9.24
C ILE A 350 4.66 -10.51 9.66
N ASP A 351 5.49 -11.49 9.99
CA ASP A 351 6.91 -11.30 10.32
C ASP A 351 7.74 -11.19 9.03
N VAL A 352 8.68 -10.26 9.03
CA VAL A 352 9.64 -10.07 7.93
C VAL A 352 11.05 -10.17 8.46
N VAL A 353 11.94 -10.79 7.69
CA VAL A 353 13.39 -10.79 7.95
C VAL A 353 14.10 -10.32 6.69
N THR A 354 14.91 -9.28 6.84
CA THR A 354 15.74 -8.72 5.78
C THR A 354 17.22 -9.09 6.01
N VAL A 355 17.88 -9.55 4.98
CA VAL A 355 19.29 -9.95 5.02
C VAL A 355 20.05 -9.22 3.93
N ARG A 356 21.02 -8.38 4.32
CA ARG A 356 21.92 -7.71 3.38
C ARG A 356 23.29 -8.37 3.43
N LEU A 357 23.83 -8.69 2.26
CA LEU A 357 25.11 -9.37 2.11
C LEU A 357 26.03 -8.56 1.20
N TRP A 358 27.27 -8.37 1.62
CA TRP A 358 28.36 -7.88 0.78
C TRP A 358 29.20 -9.07 0.34
N LEU A 359 29.43 -9.17 -0.97
CA LEU A 359 30.18 -10.29 -1.56
C LEU A 359 31.60 -9.87 -1.93
N ASP A 360 32.53 -10.80 -1.94
CA ASP A 360 33.93 -10.58 -2.26
C ASP A 360 34.20 -10.26 -3.74
N ARG A 361 33.20 -10.45 -4.60
CA ARG A 361 33.28 -10.27 -6.05
C ARG A 361 31.96 -9.84 -6.68
N LYS A 362 32.04 -9.31 -7.91
CA LYS A 362 30.85 -9.06 -8.71
C LYS A 362 30.23 -10.39 -9.16
N VAL A 363 28.94 -10.53 -8.94
CA VAL A 363 28.06 -11.60 -9.43
C VAL A 363 27.21 -11.07 -10.56
N LYS A 364 27.13 -11.78 -11.70
CA LYS A 364 26.29 -11.37 -12.81
C LYS A 364 24.83 -11.77 -12.56
N ILE A 365 24.02 -10.81 -12.14
CA ILE A 365 22.59 -10.99 -11.88
C ILE A 365 21.82 -10.44 -13.08
N PRO A 366 21.01 -11.25 -13.79
CA PRO A 366 20.32 -10.81 -15.01
C PRO A 366 19.31 -9.67 -14.80
N LYS A 367 18.63 -9.65 -13.65
CA LYS A 367 17.63 -8.62 -13.28
C LYS A 367 17.94 -8.08 -11.88
N ALA A 368 17.75 -6.78 -11.67
CA ALA A 368 18.03 -6.16 -10.38
C ALA A 368 17.02 -6.54 -9.29
N SER A 369 15.82 -6.95 -9.68
CA SER A 369 14.73 -7.35 -8.78
C SER A 369 14.24 -8.75 -9.12
N ASN A 370 14.25 -9.63 -8.11
CA ASN A 370 13.97 -11.04 -8.28
C ASN A 370 13.08 -11.55 -7.16
N THR A 371 11.96 -12.17 -7.50
CA THR A 371 11.08 -12.87 -6.56
C THR A 371 11.41 -14.36 -6.56
N CYS A 372 11.19 -15.05 -5.44
CA CYS A 372 11.57 -16.45 -5.29
C CYS A 372 10.50 -17.26 -4.58
N SER A 373 10.29 -18.49 -5.03
CA SER A 373 9.32 -19.43 -4.47
C SER A 373 9.83 -20.87 -4.58
N GLY A 374 9.15 -21.81 -3.91
CA GLY A 374 9.49 -23.23 -3.95
C GLY A 374 10.72 -23.64 -3.10
N PHE A 375 11.34 -22.72 -2.37
CA PHE A 375 12.41 -22.99 -1.42
C PHE A 375 11.90 -23.40 -0.04
N ASN A 376 10.71 -22.92 0.30
CA ASN A 376 9.94 -23.25 1.49
C ASN A 376 8.45 -23.01 1.16
N ASP A 377 7.56 -23.91 1.55
CA ASP A 377 6.15 -23.90 1.13
C ASP A 377 5.35 -22.72 1.72
N SER A 378 5.76 -22.18 2.86
CA SER A 378 5.02 -21.15 3.58
C SER A 378 5.65 -19.76 3.52
N MET A 379 6.84 -19.62 2.98
CA MET A 379 7.64 -18.40 3.02
C MET A 379 7.95 -17.93 1.59
N GLY A 380 7.51 -16.71 1.27
CA GLY A 380 7.96 -16.01 0.05
C GLY A 380 9.21 -15.18 0.35
N TRP A 381 10.04 -15.00 -0.65
CA TRP A 381 11.18 -14.11 -0.53
C TRP A 381 11.52 -13.46 -1.87
N ALA A 382 12.22 -12.35 -1.78
CA ALA A 382 12.75 -11.64 -2.94
C ALA A 382 14.22 -11.30 -2.68
N PHE A 383 15.01 -11.15 -3.74
CA PHE A 383 16.35 -10.58 -3.61
C PHE A 383 16.59 -9.50 -4.66
N PHE A 384 17.41 -8.52 -4.27
CA PHE A 384 17.68 -7.31 -5.03
C PHE A 384 19.19 -7.11 -5.16
N ASP A 385 19.64 -6.75 -6.36
CA ASP A 385 20.99 -6.27 -6.58
C ASP A 385 21.09 -4.78 -6.23
N LEU A 386 21.51 -4.49 -5.01
CA LEU A 386 21.64 -3.12 -4.54
C LEU A 386 22.77 -2.36 -5.26
N THR A 387 23.75 -3.07 -5.82
CA THR A 387 24.81 -2.45 -6.62
C THR A 387 24.25 -1.77 -7.87
N LEU A 388 23.12 -2.28 -8.39
CA LEU A 388 22.41 -1.70 -9.53
C LEU A 388 21.32 -0.72 -9.13
N LEU A 389 20.69 -0.92 -7.96
CA LEU A 389 19.54 -0.11 -7.54
C LEU A 389 19.93 1.12 -6.72
N HIS A 390 20.92 1.02 -5.83
CA HIS A 390 21.27 2.07 -4.88
C HIS A 390 22.54 2.80 -5.29
N ASP A 391 22.53 4.12 -5.25
CA ASP A 391 23.65 4.97 -5.63
C ASP A 391 24.88 4.75 -4.73
N GLU A 392 24.65 4.48 -3.44
CA GLU A 392 25.69 4.28 -2.43
C GLU A 392 26.52 3.00 -2.61
N TYR A 393 26.04 2.02 -3.39
CA TYR A 393 26.75 0.75 -3.62
C TYR A 393 27.34 0.61 -5.03
N LYS A 394 27.25 1.65 -5.87
CA LYS A 394 27.74 1.58 -7.26
C LYS A 394 29.24 1.27 -7.39
N ASP A 395 30.01 1.83 -6.48
CA ASP A 395 31.48 1.73 -6.49
C ASP A 395 32.03 0.61 -5.60
N GLU A 396 31.14 -0.22 -5.02
CA GLU A 396 31.54 -1.38 -4.22
C GLU A 396 32.32 -2.39 -5.09
N PRO A 397 33.42 -2.96 -4.59
CA PRO A 397 34.22 -3.92 -5.35
C PRO A 397 33.49 -5.24 -5.64
N GLY A 398 32.62 -5.65 -4.74
CA GLY A 398 31.75 -6.83 -4.85
C GLY A 398 30.30 -6.45 -5.14
N THR A 399 29.45 -7.45 -5.23
CA THR A 399 27.99 -7.26 -5.33
C THR A 399 27.40 -7.12 -3.93
N VAL A 400 26.48 -6.18 -3.75
CA VAL A 400 25.69 -6.04 -2.53
C VAL A 400 24.26 -6.51 -2.83
N ILE A 401 23.79 -7.50 -2.07
CA ILE A 401 22.47 -8.11 -2.21
C ILE A 401 21.63 -7.82 -0.98
N GLU A 402 20.37 -7.53 -1.18
CA GLU A 402 19.37 -7.62 -0.11
C GLU A 402 18.38 -8.74 -0.42
N ALA A 403 18.08 -9.56 0.57
CA ALA A 403 17.10 -10.64 0.50
C ALA A 403 16.04 -10.44 1.58
N ASP A 404 14.78 -10.32 1.17
CA ASP A 404 13.64 -10.05 2.03
C ASP A 404 12.76 -11.28 2.12
N PHE A 405 12.58 -11.78 3.33
CA PHE A 405 11.78 -12.96 3.62
C PHE A 405 10.46 -12.57 4.28
N TYR A 406 9.36 -12.92 3.64
CA TYR A 406 8.00 -12.67 4.11
C TYR A 406 7.41 -13.93 4.71
N HIS A 407 6.56 -13.79 5.73
CA HIS A 407 6.05 -14.90 6.55
C HIS A 407 7.20 -15.66 7.25
N ALA A 408 8.19 -14.88 7.70
CA ALA A 408 9.50 -15.37 8.14
C ALA A 408 9.54 -15.79 9.62
N ASN A 409 8.42 -16.20 10.22
CA ASN A 409 8.32 -16.64 11.61
C ASN A 409 9.32 -17.76 11.96
N GLN A 410 9.66 -18.61 11.01
CA GLN A 410 10.67 -19.67 11.19
C GLN A 410 12.11 -19.13 11.27
N PHE A 411 12.36 -17.92 10.74
CA PHE A 411 13.70 -17.30 10.77
C PHE A 411 13.92 -16.47 12.04
N LEU A 412 12.86 -15.96 12.68
CA LEU A 412 12.99 -15.09 13.86
C LEU A 412 13.85 -15.68 14.99
N PRO A 413 13.72 -16.97 15.37
CA PRO A 413 14.51 -17.56 16.46
C PRO A 413 15.91 -17.98 16.06
N LEU A 414 16.27 -17.96 14.77
CA LEU A 414 17.56 -18.44 14.29
C LEU A 414 18.68 -17.42 14.53
N LYS A 415 19.90 -17.90 14.71
CA LYS A 415 21.10 -17.06 14.74
C LYS A 415 21.38 -16.48 13.35
N ASP A 416 22.02 -15.32 13.30
CA ASP A 416 22.32 -14.61 12.04
C ASP A 416 23.15 -15.47 11.08
N GLU A 417 24.16 -16.19 11.58
CA GLU A 417 25.02 -17.04 10.75
C GLU A 417 24.22 -18.19 10.09
N VAL A 418 23.22 -18.72 10.79
CA VAL A 418 22.33 -19.78 10.24
C VAL A 418 21.43 -19.22 9.16
N ILE A 419 20.88 -18.01 9.37
CA ILE A 419 20.05 -17.32 8.37
C ILE A 419 20.89 -17.03 7.13
N VAL A 420 22.06 -16.42 7.29
CA VAL A 420 22.97 -16.08 6.19
C VAL A 420 23.39 -17.32 5.40
N GLY A 421 23.73 -18.43 6.07
CA GLY A 421 24.03 -19.70 5.42
C GLY A 421 22.88 -20.23 4.55
N LYS A 422 21.61 -20.12 5.04
CA LYS A 422 20.43 -20.47 4.25
C LYS A 422 20.23 -19.55 3.04
N VAL A 423 20.35 -18.24 3.24
CA VAL A 423 20.22 -17.24 2.16
C VAL A 423 21.25 -17.49 1.08
N LYS A 424 22.51 -17.71 1.47
CA LYS A 424 23.59 -18.04 0.54
C LYS A 424 23.28 -19.30 -0.28
N SER A 425 22.78 -20.36 0.37
CA SER A 425 22.37 -21.60 -0.30
C SER A 425 21.19 -21.36 -1.26
N TYR A 426 20.22 -20.52 -0.91
CA TYR A 426 19.09 -20.21 -1.78
C TYR A 426 19.52 -19.39 -3.00
N LEU A 427 20.36 -18.37 -2.80
CA LEU A 427 20.92 -17.56 -3.87
C LEU A 427 21.72 -18.42 -4.87
N ALA A 428 22.56 -19.37 -4.38
CA ALA A 428 23.32 -20.28 -5.21
C ALA A 428 22.44 -21.21 -6.07
N ARG A 429 21.26 -21.57 -5.58
CA ARG A 429 20.26 -22.33 -6.36
C ARG A 429 19.55 -21.48 -7.40
N CYS A 430 19.41 -20.16 -7.19
CA CYS A 430 18.86 -19.25 -8.20
C CYS A 430 19.88 -18.96 -9.31
N ILE A 431 21.12 -18.69 -8.94
CA ILE A 431 22.20 -18.26 -9.86
C ILE A 431 23.51 -18.90 -9.39
N ASN A 432 24.07 -19.76 -10.22
CA ASN A 432 25.27 -20.58 -9.87
C ASN A 432 26.49 -19.75 -9.45
N GLU A 433 26.65 -18.53 -10.00
CA GLU A 433 27.79 -17.66 -9.64
C GLU A 433 27.81 -17.29 -8.15
N PHE A 434 26.66 -17.35 -7.46
CA PHE A 434 26.64 -17.16 -6.02
C PHE A 434 27.37 -18.28 -5.25
N GLU A 435 27.50 -19.48 -5.79
CA GLU A 435 28.17 -20.58 -5.10
C GLU A 435 29.63 -20.24 -4.74
N VAL A 436 30.35 -19.62 -5.68
CA VAL A 436 31.77 -19.28 -5.54
C VAL A 436 32.05 -17.91 -4.91
N ALA A 437 31.05 -17.07 -4.74
CA ALA A 437 31.18 -15.77 -4.10
C ALA A 437 31.18 -15.94 -2.57
N ALA A 438 32.11 -15.35 -1.85
CA ALA A 438 32.15 -15.36 -0.39
C ALA A 438 31.43 -14.14 0.19
N VAL A 439 30.78 -14.33 1.34
CA VAL A 439 30.18 -13.21 2.12
C VAL A 439 31.32 -12.57 2.93
N VAL A 440 31.55 -11.27 2.71
CA VAL A 440 32.57 -10.50 3.43
C VAL A 440 32.00 -9.67 4.56
N ASP A 441 30.72 -9.25 4.45
CA ASP A 441 29.98 -8.58 5.50
C ASP A 441 28.48 -8.88 5.39
N GLN A 442 27.74 -8.74 6.50
CA GLN A 442 26.33 -9.10 6.57
C GLN A 442 25.57 -8.28 7.59
N VAL A 443 24.30 -8.03 7.29
CA VAL A 443 23.33 -7.43 8.21
C VAL A 443 22.04 -8.24 8.16
N VAL A 444 21.54 -8.68 9.34
CA VAL A 444 20.27 -9.38 9.48
C VAL A 444 19.35 -8.54 10.37
N VAL A 445 18.20 -8.14 9.84
CA VAL A 445 17.21 -7.36 10.58
C VAL A 445 15.90 -8.14 10.65
N ARG A 446 15.32 -8.17 11.82
CA ARG A 446 14.06 -8.84 12.11
C ARG A 446 12.97 -7.82 12.36
N PHE A 447 11.86 -7.94 11.66
CA PHE A 447 10.70 -7.09 11.77
C PHE A 447 9.49 -7.95 12.16
N PRO A 448 9.31 -8.26 13.45
CA PRO A 448 8.19 -9.06 13.90
C PRO A 448 6.89 -8.27 13.74
N LYS A 449 5.85 -8.92 13.24
CA LYS A 449 4.48 -8.39 13.09
C LYS A 449 4.44 -7.01 12.41
N SER A 450 5.16 -6.86 11.29
CA SER A 450 5.41 -5.56 10.66
C SER A 450 4.51 -5.24 9.47
N VAL A 451 4.01 -6.24 8.75
CA VAL A 451 3.14 -6.03 7.59
C VAL A 451 1.76 -6.66 7.79
N THR A 452 0.74 -6.04 7.20
CA THR A 452 -0.65 -6.47 7.34
C THR A 452 -0.89 -7.87 6.76
N HIS A 453 -1.58 -8.73 7.50
CA HIS A 453 -2.03 -10.03 7.03
C HIS A 453 -3.52 -10.00 6.66
N PHE A 454 -3.81 -10.06 5.37
CA PHE A 454 -5.18 -10.13 4.85
C PHE A 454 -5.67 -11.59 4.79
N PHE A 455 -5.98 -12.17 5.95
CA PHE A 455 -6.49 -13.54 6.05
C PHE A 455 -8.00 -13.60 5.78
N PRO A 456 -8.57 -14.78 5.46
CA PRO A 456 -10.00 -14.94 5.24
C PRO A 456 -10.84 -14.46 6.44
N GLY A 457 -11.79 -13.57 6.19
CA GLY A 457 -12.64 -12.96 7.20
C GLY A 457 -12.02 -11.77 7.93
N SER A 458 -10.85 -11.27 7.51
CA SER A 458 -10.19 -10.12 8.13
C SER A 458 -10.91 -8.79 7.88
N TYR A 459 -11.62 -8.66 6.76
CA TYR A 459 -12.27 -7.42 6.36
C TYR A 459 -13.23 -6.84 7.41
N LYS A 460 -13.98 -7.68 8.10
CA LYS A 460 -14.96 -7.26 9.13
C LYS A 460 -14.31 -6.61 10.36
N TYR A 461 -13.00 -6.81 10.58
CA TYR A 461 -12.24 -6.27 11.70
C TYR A 461 -11.46 -5.01 11.36
N MET A 462 -11.41 -4.63 10.06
CA MET A 462 -10.68 -3.45 9.60
C MET A 462 -11.48 -2.18 9.90
N LEU A 463 -10.76 -1.10 10.21
CA LEU A 463 -11.33 0.22 10.42
C LEU A 463 -11.56 0.97 9.10
N ARG A 464 -12.44 1.97 9.19
CA ARG A 464 -12.60 3.02 8.18
C ARG A 464 -11.85 4.28 8.59
N GLY A 465 -11.74 5.24 7.68
CA GLY A 465 -11.07 6.52 7.97
C GLY A 465 -11.76 7.36 9.05
N SER A 466 -13.08 7.24 9.24
CA SER A 466 -13.81 7.85 10.36
C SER A 466 -14.08 6.81 11.45
N THR A 467 -14.12 7.25 12.70
CA THR A 467 -14.36 6.40 13.87
C THR A 467 -15.61 6.84 14.64
N GLY A 468 -15.96 6.14 15.70
CA GLY A 468 -17.02 6.53 16.62
C GLY A 468 -16.70 7.76 17.47
N PHE A 469 -15.48 8.29 17.43
CA PHE A 469 -15.14 9.61 17.95
C PHE A 469 -15.16 10.61 16.82
N SER A 470 -15.93 11.71 16.95
CA SER A 470 -16.14 12.68 15.87
C SER A 470 -14.86 13.35 15.37
N ASN A 471 -13.84 13.47 16.22
CA ASN A 471 -12.59 14.15 15.92
C ASN A 471 -11.36 13.22 15.82
N LEU A 472 -11.57 11.89 15.75
CA LEU A 472 -10.50 10.90 15.61
C LEU A 472 -10.61 10.18 14.27
N PHE A 473 -9.58 10.29 13.45
CA PHE A 473 -9.52 9.73 12.11
C PHE A 473 -8.38 8.73 11.96
N MET A 474 -8.59 7.74 11.08
CA MET A 474 -7.65 6.66 10.83
C MET A 474 -7.01 6.81 9.46
N ALA A 475 -5.73 6.46 9.34
CA ALA A 475 -5.00 6.36 8.09
C ALA A 475 -4.03 5.17 8.11
N GLY A 476 -3.81 4.55 6.96
CA GLY A 476 -2.92 3.39 6.80
C GLY A 476 -3.33 2.54 5.61
N ASP A 477 -2.45 1.66 5.16
CA ASP A 477 -2.66 0.75 4.03
C ASP A 477 -3.76 -0.30 4.26
N TRP A 478 -4.05 -0.61 5.52
CA TRP A 478 -5.07 -1.57 5.97
C TRP A 478 -6.45 -0.95 6.22
N ILE A 479 -6.58 0.37 6.15
CA ILE A 479 -7.87 1.08 6.32
C ILE A 479 -8.77 0.81 5.10
N ILE A 480 -10.07 0.60 5.35
CA ILE A 480 -11.07 0.41 4.29
C ILE A 480 -11.25 1.72 3.53
N THR A 481 -10.90 1.70 2.25
CA THR A 481 -11.11 2.78 1.30
C THR A 481 -11.36 2.19 -0.09
N ARG A 482 -11.88 2.99 -1.00
CA ARG A 482 -12.02 2.59 -2.41
C ARG A 482 -10.74 2.76 -3.23
N HIS A 483 -9.72 3.41 -2.69
CA HIS A 483 -8.48 3.68 -3.38
C HIS A 483 -7.58 2.43 -3.37
N GLY A 484 -7.50 1.75 -4.49
CA GLY A 484 -6.52 0.70 -4.76
C GLY A 484 -6.52 -0.49 -3.81
N SER A 485 -5.46 -1.27 -3.90
CA SER A 485 -5.14 -2.37 -3.00
C SER A 485 -4.06 -1.96 -2.00
N TRP A 486 -3.68 -2.86 -1.10
CA TRP A 486 -2.56 -2.69 -0.19
C TRP A 486 -1.30 -2.17 -0.90
N SER A 487 -0.79 -1.02 -0.48
CA SER A 487 0.38 -0.37 -1.10
C SER A 487 0.79 0.91 -0.37
N GLN A 488 1.99 1.43 -0.65
CA GLN A 488 2.43 2.76 -0.18
C GLN A 488 1.51 3.86 -0.72
N GLU A 489 1.04 3.74 -1.96
CA GLU A 489 0.08 4.67 -2.56
C GLU A 489 -1.20 4.75 -1.74
N LYS A 490 -1.79 3.60 -1.38
CA LYS A 490 -2.97 3.57 -0.52
C LYS A 490 -2.67 4.16 0.86
N ALA A 491 -1.51 3.86 1.45
CA ALA A 491 -1.11 4.44 2.72
C ALA A 491 -1.05 5.98 2.65
N TYR A 492 -0.42 6.53 1.61
CA TYR A 492 -0.35 7.97 1.37
C TYR A 492 -1.74 8.59 1.16
N VAL A 493 -2.54 8.00 0.29
CA VAL A 493 -3.90 8.49 -0.03
C VAL A 493 -4.81 8.48 1.19
N THR A 494 -4.75 7.45 2.04
CA THR A 494 -5.53 7.43 3.30
C THR A 494 -5.12 8.55 4.25
N GLY A 495 -3.84 8.98 4.22
CA GLY A 495 -3.38 10.17 4.93
C GLY A 495 -4.02 11.45 4.40
N LEU A 496 -4.11 11.62 3.08
CA LEU A 496 -4.82 12.76 2.45
C LEU A 496 -6.32 12.70 2.74
N GLU A 497 -6.93 11.51 2.71
CA GLU A 497 -8.34 11.33 3.09
C GLU A 497 -8.58 11.69 4.56
N ALA A 498 -7.67 11.33 5.47
CA ALA A 498 -7.76 11.71 6.87
C ALA A 498 -7.63 13.24 7.05
N ALA A 499 -6.71 13.88 6.32
CA ALA A 499 -6.60 15.34 6.30
C ALA A 499 -7.91 16.00 5.82
N ASN A 500 -8.54 15.46 4.78
CA ASN A 500 -9.83 15.97 4.30
C ASN A 500 -10.96 15.83 5.35
N ARG A 501 -10.97 14.72 6.12
CA ARG A 501 -11.93 14.54 7.23
C ARG A 501 -11.67 15.52 8.38
N VAL A 502 -10.39 15.82 8.68
CA VAL A 502 -10.02 16.85 9.66
C VAL A 502 -10.53 18.22 9.22
N ILE A 503 -10.34 18.60 7.96
CA ILE A 503 -10.80 19.86 7.36
C ILE A 503 -12.33 19.95 7.42
N ASP A 504 -13.03 18.88 7.03
CA ASP A 504 -14.48 18.81 7.08
C ASP A 504 -15.01 18.98 8.51
N TYR A 505 -14.41 18.27 9.47
CA TYR A 505 -14.78 18.36 10.88
C TYR A 505 -14.52 19.74 11.50
N LEU A 506 -13.37 20.36 11.19
CA LEU A 506 -13.00 21.67 11.74
C LEU A 506 -13.66 22.85 11.00
N GLY A 507 -14.19 22.61 9.80
CA GLY A 507 -14.86 23.63 8.97
C GLY A 507 -13.90 24.66 8.36
N GLU A 508 -12.60 24.40 8.34
CA GLU A 508 -11.55 25.33 7.87
C GLU A 508 -10.59 24.62 6.92
N GLY A 509 -10.03 25.35 5.94
CA GLY A 509 -9.03 24.84 4.99
C GLY A 509 -9.66 24.33 3.69
N LYS A 510 -8.78 23.92 2.75
CA LYS A 510 -9.15 23.34 1.45
C LYS A 510 -8.82 21.86 1.44
N PHE A 511 -9.69 21.06 0.86
CA PHE A 511 -9.46 19.64 0.69
C PHE A 511 -8.22 19.32 -0.15
N ALA A 512 -7.49 18.30 0.24
CA ALA A 512 -6.43 17.71 -0.55
C ALA A 512 -7.01 17.15 -1.86
N ARG A 513 -6.33 17.42 -2.97
CA ARG A 513 -6.65 16.78 -4.23
C ARG A 513 -6.10 15.36 -4.20
N ILE A 514 -6.96 14.39 -4.43
CA ILE A 514 -6.61 12.98 -4.54
C ILE A 514 -6.86 12.55 -5.99
N ILE A 515 -5.83 11.99 -6.63
CA ILE A 515 -5.98 11.37 -7.94
C ILE A 515 -6.61 10.00 -7.71
N ALA A 516 -7.81 9.82 -8.21
CA ALA A 516 -8.52 8.54 -8.11
C ALA A 516 -7.78 7.44 -8.90
N VAL A 517 -8.03 6.19 -8.56
CA VAL A 517 -7.63 5.04 -9.38
C VAL A 517 -8.24 5.21 -10.77
N GLU A 518 -7.45 4.96 -11.81
CA GLU A 518 -7.93 5.05 -13.19
C GLU A 518 -9.16 4.16 -13.40
N GLU A 519 -10.10 4.67 -14.21
CA GLU A 519 -11.28 3.88 -14.59
C GLU A 519 -10.89 2.71 -15.49
N ASP A 520 -11.59 1.61 -15.34
CA ASP A 520 -11.43 0.45 -16.23
C ASP A 520 -11.63 0.84 -17.70
N GLU A 521 -10.93 0.18 -18.58
CA GLU A 521 -11.14 0.33 -20.03
C GLU A 521 -12.61 0.02 -20.41
N PRO A 522 -13.19 0.69 -21.43
CA PRO A 522 -14.62 0.58 -21.75
C PRO A 522 -15.12 -0.86 -21.98
N HIS A 523 -14.28 -1.74 -22.53
CA HIS A 523 -14.63 -3.14 -22.73
C HIS A 523 -14.69 -3.91 -21.40
N VAL A 524 -13.84 -3.57 -20.40
CA VAL A 524 -13.88 -4.16 -19.05
C VAL A 524 -15.15 -3.73 -18.32
N GLN A 525 -15.52 -2.44 -18.43
CA GLN A 525 -16.78 -1.91 -17.88
C GLN A 525 -18.00 -2.61 -18.51
N ALA A 526 -17.99 -2.83 -19.83
CA ALA A 526 -19.05 -3.54 -20.53
C ALA A 526 -19.14 -5.01 -20.08
N LEU A 527 -18.02 -5.72 -19.95
CA LEU A 527 -17.98 -7.09 -19.45
C LEU A 527 -18.49 -7.20 -18.00
N ARG A 528 -18.10 -6.26 -17.12
CA ARG A 528 -18.60 -6.20 -15.74
C ARG A 528 -20.11 -5.98 -15.71
N SER A 529 -20.64 -5.07 -16.52
CA SER A 529 -22.08 -4.81 -16.62
C SER A 529 -22.85 -6.01 -17.13
N LEU A 530 -22.33 -6.70 -18.13
CA LEU A 530 -22.92 -7.93 -18.67
C LEU A 530 -22.93 -9.06 -17.62
N GLY A 531 -21.80 -9.24 -16.91
CA GLY A 531 -21.70 -10.25 -15.84
C GLY A 531 -22.70 -10.01 -14.71
N ARG A 532 -22.91 -8.75 -14.29
CA ARG A 532 -23.92 -8.38 -13.29
C ARG A 532 -25.33 -8.68 -13.77
N ASN A 533 -25.66 -8.28 -14.99
CA ASN A 533 -26.99 -8.55 -15.57
C ASN A 533 -27.28 -10.06 -15.63
N ILE A 534 -26.32 -10.89 -16.02
CA ILE A 534 -26.47 -12.35 -16.05
C ILE A 534 -26.67 -12.91 -14.64
N ASN A 535 -25.92 -12.44 -13.65
CA ASN A 535 -26.06 -12.88 -12.26
C ASN A 535 -27.42 -12.46 -11.67
N ASP A 536 -27.90 -11.26 -11.97
CA ASP A 536 -29.21 -10.78 -11.55
C ASP A 536 -30.34 -11.62 -12.15
N LEU A 537 -30.27 -11.93 -13.44
CA LEU A 537 -31.22 -12.83 -14.11
C LEU A 537 -31.20 -14.23 -13.50
N ARG A 538 -30.03 -14.79 -13.19
CA ARG A 538 -29.88 -16.10 -12.55
C ARG A 538 -30.47 -16.10 -11.13
N THR A 539 -30.25 -15.03 -10.36
CA THR A 539 -30.81 -14.90 -9.01
C THR A 539 -32.33 -14.75 -9.06
N GLN A 540 -32.85 -13.97 -10.00
CA GLN A 540 -34.31 -13.86 -10.22
C GLN A 540 -34.94 -15.20 -10.64
N SER A 541 -34.30 -15.93 -11.55
CA SER A 541 -34.81 -17.24 -11.96
C SER A 541 -34.80 -18.27 -10.83
N GLN A 542 -33.75 -18.27 -9.98
CA GLN A 542 -33.68 -19.13 -8.79
C GLN A 542 -34.75 -18.75 -7.74
N SER A 543 -34.98 -17.46 -7.50
CA SER A 543 -36.02 -17.01 -6.58
C SER A 543 -37.42 -17.36 -7.10
N THR A 544 -37.63 -17.29 -8.42
CA THR A 544 -38.90 -17.67 -9.05
C THR A 544 -39.13 -19.19 -8.94
N ILE A 545 -38.10 -20.01 -9.17
CA ILE A 545 -38.19 -21.48 -9.02
C ILE A 545 -38.46 -21.85 -7.56
N LEU A 546 -37.76 -21.26 -6.60
CA LEU A 546 -38.02 -21.47 -5.18
C LEU A 546 -39.43 -21.05 -4.78
N THR A 547 -39.92 -19.92 -5.30
CA THR A 547 -41.29 -19.46 -5.05
C THR A 547 -42.31 -20.45 -5.61
N PHE A 548 -42.07 -20.99 -6.80
CA PHE A 548 -42.93 -22.03 -7.39
C PHE A 548 -42.95 -23.32 -6.54
N ILE A 549 -41.76 -23.79 -6.08
CA ILE A 549 -41.67 -24.98 -5.22
C ILE A 549 -42.41 -24.76 -3.89
N PHE A 550 -42.25 -23.61 -3.25
CA PHE A 550 -42.98 -23.29 -2.02
C PHE A 550 -44.51 -23.14 -2.21
N PHE A 551 -44.98 -22.73 -3.40
CA PHE A 551 -46.41 -22.66 -3.71
C PHE A 551 -46.98 -24.06 -3.98
N GLU A 552 -46.28 -24.97 -4.64
CA GLU A 552 -46.70 -26.35 -4.83
C GLU A 552 -46.80 -27.12 -3.51
N GLU A 553 -45.83 -26.99 -2.58
CA GLU A 553 -45.91 -27.63 -1.26
C GLU A 553 -47.12 -27.16 -0.43
N LYS A 554 -47.51 -25.88 -0.54
CA LYS A 554 -48.72 -25.38 0.11
C LYS A 554 -50.02 -25.82 -0.53
N SER A 555 -50.03 -26.09 -1.85
CA SER A 555 -51.21 -26.59 -2.53
C SER A 555 -51.48 -28.07 -2.30
N VAL A 556 -50.42 -28.88 -2.05
CA VAL A 556 -50.56 -30.32 -1.75
C VAL A 556 -50.99 -30.57 -0.30
N SER A 557 -50.65 -29.65 0.66
CA SER A 557 -51.07 -29.77 2.07
C SER A 557 -52.52 -29.36 2.34
N SER A 558 -53.24 -28.76 1.35
CA SER A 558 -54.64 -28.35 1.50
C SER A 558 -55.66 -29.35 0.96
N VAL A 559 -55.24 -30.50 0.38
CA VAL A 559 -56.12 -31.51 -0.22
C VAL A 559 -56.35 -32.73 0.70
N HIS A 560 -55.80 -32.76 1.91
CA HIS A 560 -55.95 -33.90 2.85
C HIS A 560 -56.76 -33.58 4.11
N ILE A 561 -57.76 -32.67 4.04
CA ILE A 561 -58.78 -32.53 5.07
C ILE A 561 -60.12 -32.31 4.35
N GLN A 562 -60.74 -33.38 3.87
CA GLN A 562 -62.19 -33.57 3.77
C GLN A 562 -62.51 -35.05 3.94
#